data_40bdf281d0d667a1969d3592a8d0f47a
#
_entry.id   40bdf281d0d667a1969d3592a8d0f47a
#
_cell.length_a   1.000
_cell.length_b   1.000
_cell.length_c   1.000
_cell.angle_alpha   90.00
_cell.angle_beta   90.00
_cell.angle_gamma   90.00
#
_symmetry.space_group_name_H-M   'P 1'
#
loop_
_entity.id
_entity.type
_entity.pdbx_description
1 polymer ?
#
loop_
_entity_poly.entity_id
_entity_poly.type
_entity_poly.pdbx_seq_one_letter_code
_entity_poly.pdbx_strand_id
1 'polypeptide(L)'
;MGLLVLAAALVACSSPPDVVEGPAEALGTKQQLALSRAAQQLLTTPSSTIPWQPFALPGKRYVAYEPVVVLARPSLRVHADSSVSILRRRFESPLPTPGRLAFSWKVDALPRAADLAAADASDSPVGVVLGFEGDRSRWTPKTHRLSEMTRLLTGEELPFATLMYVWGNKEVPGTVVVNPRTDRIRKLVLDSGTGELGRWRDHVRDVQADYRLAFGEEPGPLRVVALMTDTDNTGSALTAWYGALTLETAAPAR
;
A
#
# COMPACT_ATOMS: atom_id res chain seq x y z
N MET A 1 38.08 -12.19 -61.57
CA MET A 1 37.48 -13.31 -60.86
C MET A 1 37.80 -13.12 -59.37
N GLY A 2 36.91 -12.48 -58.67
CA GLY A 2 37.05 -12.20 -57.24
C GLY A 2 35.84 -12.76 -56.50
N LEU A 3 36.10 -13.70 -55.61
CA LEU A 3 35.13 -14.46 -54.83
C LEU A 3 34.68 -13.58 -53.64
N LEU A 4 33.41 -13.20 -53.62
CA LEU A 4 32.78 -12.53 -52.48
C LEU A 4 32.44 -13.57 -51.42
N VAL A 5 33.08 -13.49 -50.26
CA VAL A 5 32.69 -14.29 -49.06
C VAL A 5 31.65 -13.47 -48.27
N LEU A 6 30.44 -13.98 -48.24
CA LEU A 6 29.32 -13.43 -47.47
C LEU A 6 29.43 -13.97 -46.05
N ALA A 7 29.83 -13.12 -45.08
CA ALA A 7 29.80 -13.46 -43.66
C ALA A 7 28.37 -13.24 -43.13
N ALA A 8 27.64 -14.30 -42.86
CA ALA A 8 26.38 -14.27 -42.17
C ALA A 8 26.63 -14.03 -40.67
N ALA A 9 26.27 -12.83 -40.19
CA ALA A 9 26.23 -12.53 -38.76
C ALA A 9 25.00 -13.22 -38.15
N LEU A 10 25.22 -14.25 -37.37
CA LEU A 10 24.20 -14.85 -36.48
C LEU A 10 23.94 -13.84 -35.34
N VAL A 11 22.81 -13.15 -35.42
CA VAL A 11 22.27 -12.41 -34.28
C VAL A 11 21.70 -13.47 -33.33
N ALA A 12 22.46 -13.76 -32.28
CA ALA A 12 21.95 -14.53 -31.15
C ALA A 12 20.93 -13.66 -30.42
N CYS A 13 19.64 -13.95 -30.57
CA CYS A 13 18.59 -13.47 -29.66
C CYS A 13 18.91 -14.08 -28.29
N SER A 14 19.51 -13.28 -27.41
CA SER A 14 19.56 -13.60 -25.98
C SER A 14 18.15 -13.40 -25.44
N SER A 15 17.47 -14.50 -25.15
CA SER A 15 16.25 -14.50 -24.34
C SER A 15 16.59 -13.83 -23.00
N PRO A 16 15.71 -12.95 -22.47
CA PRO A 16 15.90 -12.46 -21.13
C PRO A 16 15.92 -13.65 -20.17
N PRO A 17 16.70 -13.60 -19.08
CA PRO A 17 16.73 -14.68 -18.12
C PRO A 17 15.32 -14.92 -17.60
N ASP A 18 14.89 -16.18 -17.59
CA ASP A 18 13.66 -16.63 -16.96
C ASP A 18 13.70 -16.15 -15.52
N VAL A 19 12.85 -15.14 -15.21
CA VAL A 19 12.54 -14.78 -13.84
C VAL A 19 11.76 -15.95 -13.29
N VAL A 20 12.44 -16.84 -12.59
CA VAL A 20 11.80 -17.87 -11.78
C VAL A 20 11.02 -17.11 -10.71
N GLU A 21 9.71 -16.95 -10.93
CA GLU A 21 8.77 -16.53 -9.91
C GLU A 21 8.81 -17.60 -8.79
N GLY A 22 9.65 -17.36 -7.79
CA GLY A 22 9.53 -18.09 -6.54
C GLY A 22 8.20 -17.68 -5.92
N PRO A 23 7.34 -18.63 -5.50
CA PRO A 23 6.15 -18.29 -4.75
C PRO A 23 6.56 -17.43 -3.55
N ALA A 24 5.82 -16.33 -3.29
CA ALA A 24 5.98 -15.58 -2.05
C ALA A 24 6.11 -16.61 -0.92
N GLU A 25 7.23 -16.61 -0.18
CA GLU A 25 7.46 -17.60 0.86
C GLU A 25 6.25 -17.62 1.77
N ALA A 26 5.44 -18.67 1.66
CA ALA A 26 4.26 -18.82 2.48
C ALA A 26 4.74 -18.91 3.93
N LEU A 27 4.37 -17.93 4.75
CA LEU A 27 4.62 -17.98 6.19
C LEU A 27 4.23 -19.35 6.70
N GLY A 28 5.10 -20.00 7.48
CA GLY A 28 4.74 -21.25 8.12
C GLY A 28 3.45 -21.04 8.94
N THR A 29 2.59 -22.06 9.02
CA THR A 29 1.26 -21.98 9.65
C THR A 29 1.29 -21.32 11.04
N LYS A 30 2.33 -21.55 11.84
CA LYS A 30 2.50 -20.92 13.16
C LYS A 30 2.74 -19.40 13.08
N GLN A 31 3.54 -18.96 12.13
CA GLN A 31 3.84 -17.52 11.92
C GLN A 31 2.60 -16.79 11.40
N GLN A 32 1.86 -17.40 10.50
CA GLN A 32 0.62 -16.84 9.98
C GLN A 32 -0.46 -16.70 11.07
N LEU A 33 -0.58 -17.69 11.97
CA LEU A 33 -1.48 -17.63 13.12
C LEU A 33 -1.05 -16.54 14.11
N ALA A 34 0.25 -16.41 14.38
CA ALA A 34 0.78 -15.38 15.27
C ALA A 34 0.52 -13.97 14.72
N LEU A 35 0.79 -13.75 13.42
CA LEU A 35 0.48 -12.50 12.73
C LEU A 35 -1.01 -12.18 12.78
N SER A 36 -1.87 -13.15 12.46
CA SER A 36 -3.32 -12.95 12.45
C SER A 36 -3.85 -12.55 13.82
N ARG A 37 -3.39 -13.21 14.90
CA ARG A 37 -3.77 -12.87 16.29
C ARG A 37 -3.30 -11.47 16.68
N ALA A 38 -2.03 -11.15 16.41
CA ALA A 38 -1.48 -9.84 16.73
C ALA A 38 -2.17 -8.72 15.94
N ALA A 39 -2.41 -8.93 14.64
CA ALA A 39 -3.14 -7.98 13.82
C ALA A 39 -4.58 -7.79 14.31
N GLN A 40 -5.26 -8.86 14.73
CA GLN A 40 -6.62 -8.78 15.26
C GLN A 40 -6.69 -7.97 16.56
N GLN A 41 -5.68 -8.06 17.42
CA GLN A 41 -5.59 -7.29 18.66
C GLN A 41 -5.19 -5.82 18.45
N LEU A 42 -4.31 -5.59 17.49
CA LEU A 42 -3.68 -4.29 17.27
C LEU A 42 -4.47 -3.40 16.32
N LEU A 43 -5.13 -3.99 15.33
CA LEU A 43 -5.78 -3.29 14.24
C LEU A 43 -7.31 -3.45 14.34
N THR A 44 -7.94 -2.53 15.05
CA THR A 44 -9.38 -2.56 15.35
C THR A 44 -10.19 -1.85 14.26
N THR A 45 -11.20 -2.53 13.74
CA THR A 45 -12.17 -1.97 12.80
C THR A 45 -13.60 -2.35 13.21
N PRO A 46 -14.64 -1.66 12.71
CA PRO A 46 -16.03 -1.92 13.11
C PRO A 46 -16.49 -3.37 12.89
N SER A 47 -15.91 -4.09 11.94
CA SER A 47 -16.18 -5.51 11.74
C SER A 47 -14.93 -6.32 12.07
N SER A 48 -14.97 -7.07 13.16
CA SER A 48 -13.82 -7.86 13.66
C SER A 48 -13.79 -9.31 13.18
N THR A 49 -14.85 -9.80 12.51
CA THR A 49 -14.98 -11.21 12.10
C THR A 49 -14.07 -11.58 10.92
N ILE A 50 -13.75 -10.61 10.07
CA ILE A 50 -12.88 -10.82 8.91
C ILE A 50 -11.42 -10.68 9.37
N PRO A 51 -10.55 -11.69 9.15
CA PRO A 51 -9.16 -11.60 9.55
C PRO A 51 -8.37 -10.61 8.70
N TRP A 52 -7.30 -10.07 9.27
CA TRP A 52 -6.26 -9.40 8.50
C TRP A 52 -5.44 -10.43 7.73
N GLN A 53 -5.20 -10.17 6.46
CA GLN A 53 -4.54 -11.11 5.57
C GLN A 53 -3.41 -10.43 4.79
N PRO A 54 -2.27 -11.12 4.60
CA PRO A 54 -1.27 -10.73 3.62
C PRO A 54 -1.89 -10.61 2.23
N PHE A 55 -1.43 -9.61 1.47
CA PHE A 55 -1.80 -9.44 0.07
C PHE A 55 -0.56 -9.16 -0.75
N ALA A 56 -0.13 -10.14 -1.52
CA ALA A 56 1.00 -10.01 -2.43
C ALA A 56 0.53 -9.51 -3.79
N LEU A 57 1.21 -8.50 -4.33
CA LEU A 57 0.98 -8.05 -5.71
C LEU A 57 1.74 -8.96 -6.68
N PRO A 58 1.12 -9.38 -7.79
CA PRO A 58 1.78 -10.21 -8.79
C PRO A 58 3.05 -9.55 -9.33
N GLY A 59 4.13 -10.33 -9.45
CA GLY A 59 5.43 -9.84 -9.90
C GLY A 59 6.16 -8.91 -8.91
N LYS A 60 5.67 -8.75 -7.69
CA LYS A 60 6.32 -7.97 -6.64
C LYS A 60 6.78 -8.87 -5.51
N ARG A 61 7.98 -8.60 -4.99
CA ARG A 61 8.46 -9.26 -3.78
C ARG A 61 7.61 -8.84 -2.60
N TYR A 62 7.13 -9.81 -1.83
CA TYR A 62 6.40 -9.59 -0.59
C TYR A 62 7.28 -9.95 0.61
N VAL A 63 7.30 -9.11 1.62
CA VAL A 63 7.92 -9.39 2.92
C VAL A 63 6.83 -9.40 3.99
N ALA A 64 6.84 -10.44 4.82
CA ALA A 64 5.82 -10.62 5.84
C ALA A 64 5.97 -9.64 7.01
N TYR A 65 4.83 -9.25 7.57
CA TYR A 65 4.79 -8.54 8.85
C TYR A 65 5.04 -9.50 10.00
N GLU A 66 5.75 -9.01 11.03
CA GLU A 66 6.06 -9.77 12.24
C GLU A 66 5.56 -9.04 13.49
N PRO A 67 4.87 -9.73 14.42
CA PRO A 67 4.51 -9.15 15.70
C PRO A 67 5.75 -8.92 16.55
N VAL A 68 5.90 -7.70 17.06
CA VAL A 68 7.01 -7.31 17.93
C VAL A 68 6.55 -6.32 19.00
N VAL A 69 7.38 -6.10 20.03
CA VAL A 69 7.19 -5.01 20.99
C VAL A 69 8.38 -4.07 20.87
N VAL A 70 8.12 -2.79 20.58
CA VAL A 70 9.15 -1.76 20.38
C VAL A 70 8.86 -0.58 21.29
N LEU A 71 9.79 -0.24 22.19
CA LEU A 71 9.62 0.83 23.18
C LEU A 71 8.30 0.67 23.97
N ALA A 72 8.05 -0.56 24.46
CA ALA A 72 6.85 -0.96 25.19
C ALA A 72 5.53 -0.86 24.38
N ARG A 73 5.57 -0.63 23.07
CA ARG A 73 4.39 -0.65 22.19
C ARG A 73 4.31 -1.96 21.41
N PRO A 74 3.23 -2.76 21.55
CA PRO A 74 2.92 -3.83 20.62
C PRO A 74 2.81 -3.27 19.20
N SER A 75 3.40 -3.94 18.23
CA SER A 75 3.47 -3.45 16.86
C SER A 75 3.69 -4.57 15.85
N LEU A 76 3.43 -4.27 14.59
CA LEU A 76 3.77 -5.11 13.45
C LEU A 76 4.98 -4.49 12.76
N ARG A 77 6.07 -5.25 12.65
CA ARG A 77 7.31 -4.86 11.95
C ARG A 77 7.33 -5.46 10.56
N VAL A 78 7.86 -4.72 9.60
CA VAL A 78 8.26 -5.21 8.29
C VAL A 78 9.65 -4.71 7.96
N HIS A 79 10.54 -5.61 7.55
CA HIS A 79 11.85 -5.25 7.03
C HIS A 79 11.78 -5.33 5.50
N ALA A 80 11.37 -4.24 4.88
CA ALA A 80 11.22 -4.14 3.44
C ALA A 80 12.58 -4.06 2.75
N ASP A 81 12.73 -4.77 1.64
CA ASP A 81 13.89 -4.74 0.76
C ASP A 81 13.40 -4.97 -0.67
N SER A 82 13.39 -3.91 -1.48
CA SER A 82 12.93 -3.95 -2.87
C SER A 82 11.58 -4.68 -2.99
N SER A 83 10.61 -4.32 -2.15
CA SER A 83 9.38 -5.09 -1.93
C SER A 83 8.14 -4.22 -1.74
N VAL A 84 6.98 -4.81 -2.00
CA VAL A 84 5.67 -4.25 -1.65
C VAL A 84 4.99 -5.19 -0.67
N SER A 85 4.84 -4.75 0.57
CA SER A 85 4.24 -5.54 1.64
C SER A 85 2.90 -4.94 2.03
N ILE A 86 1.83 -5.70 1.87
CA ILE A 86 0.47 -5.27 2.21
C ILE A 86 -0.13 -6.27 3.20
N LEU A 87 -0.68 -5.75 4.30
CA LEU A 87 -1.53 -6.48 5.23
C LEU A 87 -2.89 -5.80 5.23
N ARG A 88 -3.95 -6.50 4.80
CA ARG A 88 -5.26 -5.89 4.61
C ARG A 88 -6.40 -6.64 5.27
N ARG A 89 -7.49 -5.91 5.50
CA ARG A 89 -8.82 -6.44 5.78
C ARG A 89 -9.77 -5.94 4.70
N ARG A 90 -10.38 -6.87 3.97
CA ARG A 90 -11.36 -6.57 2.94
C ARG A 90 -12.74 -6.99 3.43
N PHE A 91 -13.68 -6.06 3.42
CA PHE A 91 -15.04 -6.29 3.90
C PHE A 91 -15.89 -6.89 2.78
N GLU A 92 -16.55 -8.02 3.04
CA GLU A 92 -17.47 -8.64 2.07
C GLU A 92 -18.66 -7.72 1.79
N SER A 93 -19.26 -7.17 2.84
CA SER A 93 -20.21 -6.06 2.74
C SER A 93 -19.49 -4.76 3.11
N PRO A 94 -19.53 -3.73 2.25
CA PRO A 94 -18.89 -2.47 2.56
C PRO A 94 -19.42 -1.88 3.86
N LEU A 95 -18.52 -1.34 4.66
CA LEU A 95 -18.89 -0.65 5.90
C LEU A 95 -19.39 0.76 5.58
N PRO A 96 -20.26 1.34 6.43
CA PRO A 96 -20.55 2.76 6.36
C PRO A 96 -19.26 3.58 6.32
N THR A 97 -19.33 4.77 5.76
CA THR A 97 -18.16 5.66 5.68
C THR A 97 -17.54 5.87 7.07
N PRO A 98 -16.24 5.64 7.22
CA PRO A 98 -15.58 5.86 8.50
C PRO A 98 -15.56 7.34 8.87
N GLY A 99 -15.65 7.64 10.17
CA GLY A 99 -15.48 8.98 10.69
C GLY A 99 -14.05 9.23 11.14
N ARG A 100 -13.62 8.50 12.16
CA ARG A 100 -12.34 8.70 12.82
C ARG A 100 -11.40 7.53 12.59
N LEU A 101 -10.15 7.83 12.25
CA LEU A 101 -9.06 6.87 12.17
C LEU A 101 -7.92 7.32 13.08
N ALA A 102 -7.54 6.48 14.05
CA ALA A 102 -6.36 6.67 14.87
C ALA A 102 -5.35 5.57 14.55
N PHE A 103 -4.08 5.91 14.38
CA PHE A 103 -3.02 4.94 14.13
C PHE A 103 -1.64 5.49 14.49
N SER A 104 -0.66 4.62 14.55
CA SER A 104 0.73 5.02 14.75
C SER A 104 1.67 4.23 13.86
N TRP A 105 2.78 4.88 13.49
CA TRP A 105 3.86 4.26 12.76
C TRP A 105 5.24 4.78 13.20
N LYS A 106 6.26 4.04 12.83
CA LYS A 106 7.67 4.40 13.03
C LYS A 106 8.47 3.86 11.85
N VAL A 107 9.45 4.63 11.37
CA VAL A 107 10.38 4.20 10.32
C VAL A 107 11.81 4.49 10.72
N ASP A 108 12.76 3.68 10.27
CA ASP A 108 14.19 3.88 10.52
C ASP A 108 14.88 4.64 9.39
N ALA A 109 14.37 4.53 8.16
CA ALA A 109 14.94 5.18 6.98
C ALA A 109 13.84 5.52 5.95
N LEU A 110 14.18 6.38 4.99
CA LEU A 110 13.33 6.67 3.83
C LEU A 110 13.81 5.91 2.60
N PRO A 111 12.91 5.54 1.66
CA PRO A 111 13.31 5.01 0.38
C PRO A 111 14.17 6.02 -0.37
N ARG A 112 15.31 5.58 -0.92
CA ARG A 112 16.24 6.47 -1.63
C ARG A 112 15.56 7.06 -2.87
N ALA A 113 15.67 8.38 -3.03
CA ALA A 113 15.16 9.09 -4.19
C ALA A 113 13.65 8.89 -4.48
N ALA A 114 12.86 8.47 -3.48
CA ALA A 114 11.42 8.35 -3.65
C ALA A 114 10.78 9.72 -3.92
N ASP A 115 9.84 9.71 -4.86
CA ASP A 115 9.02 10.85 -5.26
C ASP A 115 7.59 10.35 -5.45
N LEU A 116 6.69 10.75 -4.55
CA LEU A 116 5.32 10.24 -4.54
C LEU A 116 4.52 10.57 -5.82
N ALA A 117 4.96 11.56 -6.60
CA ALA A 117 4.35 11.96 -7.87
C ALA A 117 4.94 11.23 -9.09
N ALA A 118 6.11 10.60 -8.96
CA ALA A 118 6.76 9.90 -10.07
C ALA A 118 6.27 8.44 -10.14
N ALA A 119 5.97 7.95 -11.35
CA ALA A 119 5.39 6.61 -11.54
C ALA A 119 6.37 5.46 -11.22
N ASP A 120 7.65 5.73 -11.36
CA ASP A 120 8.77 4.79 -11.20
C ASP A 120 9.57 4.99 -9.89
N ALA A 121 9.16 5.94 -9.07
CA ALA A 121 9.79 6.23 -7.78
C ALA A 121 8.77 6.49 -6.65
N SER A 122 7.53 6.04 -6.82
CA SER A 122 6.37 6.37 -5.97
C SER A 122 6.33 5.59 -4.65
N ASP A 123 7.48 5.24 -4.09
CA ASP A 123 7.62 4.47 -2.86
C ASP A 123 7.28 5.29 -1.61
N SER A 124 6.82 4.59 -0.57
CA SER A 124 6.61 5.15 0.77
C SER A 124 6.93 4.12 1.84
N PRO A 125 7.70 4.48 2.88
CA PRO A 125 8.11 3.51 3.91
C PRO A 125 6.94 3.00 4.74
N VAL A 126 5.89 3.80 4.89
CA VAL A 126 4.66 3.44 5.59
C VAL A 126 3.45 4.05 4.90
N GLY A 127 2.36 3.31 4.91
CA GLY A 127 1.06 3.75 4.42
C GLY A 127 -0.10 3.08 5.15
N VAL A 128 -1.15 3.86 5.39
CA VAL A 128 -2.46 3.35 5.77
C VAL A 128 -3.38 3.61 4.59
N VAL A 129 -3.97 2.54 4.06
CA VAL A 129 -4.73 2.55 2.81
C VAL A 129 -6.21 2.33 3.10
N LEU A 130 -7.06 3.19 2.57
CA LEU A 130 -8.52 3.09 2.66
C LEU A 130 -9.09 3.04 1.24
N GLY A 131 -9.75 1.95 0.89
CA GLY A 131 -10.42 1.77 -0.41
C GLY A 131 -11.93 1.87 -0.27
N PHE A 132 -12.54 2.71 -1.09
CA PHE A 132 -13.96 3.05 -1.04
C PHE A 132 -14.70 2.54 -2.26
N GLU A 133 -15.97 2.21 -2.08
CA GLU A 133 -16.91 1.94 -3.17
C GLU A 133 -17.47 3.25 -3.73
N GLY A 134 -18.01 3.17 -4.95
CA GLY A 134 -18.62 4.29 -5.63
C GLY A 134 -19.07 3.95 -7.04
N ASP A 135 -19.52 4.97 -7.74
CA ASP A 135 -20.02 4.84 -9.11
C ASP A 135 -18.86 4.77 -10.13
N ARG A 136 -18.52 3.57 -10.56
CA ARG A 136 -17.42 3.31 -11.51
C ARG A 136 -17.69 3.86 -12.91
N SER A 137 -18.95 4.23 -13.25
CA SER A 137 -19.24 4.89 -14.52
C SER A 137 -18.54 6.24 -14.66
N ARG A 138 -18.14 6.84 -13.53
CA ARG A 138 -17.40 8.10 -13.44
C ARG A 138 -15.89 7.95 -13.67
N TRP A 139 -15.39 6.74 -13.85
CA TRP A 139 -13.98 6.51 -14.11
C TRP A 139 -13.58 6.92 -15.53
N THR A 140 -12.34 7.38 -15.66
CA THR A 140 -11.73 7.60 -16.97
C THR A 140 -11.50 6.25 -17.69
N PRO A 141 -11.42 6.23 -19.03
CA PRO A 141 -11.05 5.01 -19.75
C PRO A 141 -9.70 4.43 -19.31
N LYS A 142 -8.77 5.28 -18.87
CA LYS A 142 -7.47 4.85 -18.33
C LYS A 142 -7.65 4.07 -17.02
N THR A 143 -8.50 4.56 -16.11
CA THR A 143 -8.79 3.90 -14.84
C THR A 143 -9.54 2.58 -15.04
N HIS A 144 -10.49 2.51 -15.97
CA HIS A 144 -11.16 1.26 -16.33
C HIS A 144 -10.15 0.19 -16.79
N ARG A 145 -9.26 0.52 -17.73
CA ARG A 145 -8.21 -0.41 -18.21
C ARG A 145 -7.29 -0.88 -17.08
N LEU A 146 -6.89 0.04 -16.19
CA LEU A 146 -6.07 -0.31 -15.03
C LEU A 146 -6.80 -1.28 -14.10
N SER A 147 -8.09 -1.05 -13.85
CA SER A 147 -8.90 -1.94 -13.00
C SER A 147 -9.10 -3.32 -13.63
N GLU A 148 -9.36 -3.39 -14.94
CA GLU A 148 -9.45 -4.67 -15.66
C GLU A 148 -8.13 -5.45 -15.59
N MET A 149 -7.00 -4.78 -15.79
CA MET A 149 -5.69 -5.41 -15.66
C MET A 149 -5.47 -5.91 -14.22
N THR A 150 -5.81 -5.10 -13.21
CA THR A 150 -5.72 -5.50 -11.80
C THR A 150 -6.57 -6.74 -11.54
N ARG A 151 -7.81 -6.76 -12.05
CA ARG A 151 -8.72 -7.90 -11.90
C ARG A 151 -8.17 -9.18 -12.56
N LEU A 152 -7.57 -9.07 -13.73
CA LEU A 152 -6.95 -10.21 -14.42
C LEU A 152 -5.75 -10.77 -13.62
N LEU A 153 -4.97 -9.91 -12.99
CA LEU A 153 -3.76 -10.29 -12.26
C LEU A 153 -4.03 -10.75 -10.82
N THR A 154 -5.01 -10.14 -10.15
CA THR A 154 -5.27 -10.36 -8.71
C THR A 154 -6.60 -11.03 -8.40
N GLY A 155 -7.47 -11.18 -9.39
CA GLY A 155 -8.86 -11.61 -9.20
C GLY A 155 -9.81 -10.53 -8.67
N GLU A 156 -9.31 -9.32 -8.39
CA GLU A 156 -10.08 -8.25 -7.76
C GLU A 156 -9.99 -6.94 -8.55
N GLU A 157 -11.11 -6.24 -8.66
CA GLU A 157 -11.14 -4.89 -9.20
C GLU A 157 -10.57 -3.87 -8.23
N LEU A 158 -10.09 -2.74 -8.76
CA LEU A 158 -9.72 -1.60 -7.93
C LEU A 158 -10.93 -1.09 -7.14
N PRO A 159 -10.75 -0.59 -5.91
CA PRO A 159 -11.75 0.24 -5.26
C PRO A 159 -12.10 1.45 -6.14
N PHE A 160 -13.31 1.98 -6.01
CA PHE A 160 -13.71 3.18 -6.74
C PHE A 160 -12.74 4.35 -6.51
N ALA A 161 -12.34 4.54 -5.26
CA ALA A 161 -11.31 5.49 -4.89
C ALA A 161 -10.46 4.92 -3.74
N THR A 162 -9.19 5.29 -3.69
CA THR A 162 -8.25 4.89 -2.64
C THR A 162 -7.57 6.10 -2.06
N LEU A 163 -7.81 6.36 -0.77
CA LEU A 163 -7.09 7.34 0.03
C LEU A 163 -5.94 6.62 0.76
N MET A 164 -4.74 7.16 0.66
CA MET A 164 -3.57 6.64 1.36
C MET A 164 -2.98 7.73 2.25
N TYR A 165 -2.81 7.46 3.52
CA TYR A 165 -1.96 8.24 4.40
C TYR A 165 -0.54 7.74 4.26
N VAL A 166 0.43 8.62 4.04
CA VAL A 166 1.81 8.23 3.70
C VAL A 166 2.85 9.11 4.39
N TRP A 167 4.09 8.61 4.43
CA TRP A 167 5.28 9.38 4.75
C TRP A 167 6.04 9.67 3.45
N GLY A 168 6.24 10.94 3.14
CA GLY A 168 6.97 11.39 1.96
C GLY A 168 8.44 11.68 2.24
N ASN A 169 9.25 11.76 1.18
CA ASN A 169 10.65 12.16 1.31
C ASN A 169 10.83 13.68 1.40
N LYS A 170 10.05 14.41 0.63
CA LYS A 170 10.20 15.87 0.43
C LYS A 170 8.88 16.65 0.40
N GLU A 171 7.78 15.96 0.22
CA GLU A 171 6.44 16.56 0.12
C GLU A 171 6.04 17.16 1.47
N VAL A 172 5.46 18.34 1.44
CA VAL A 172 5.02 19.02 2.67
C VAL A 172 3.85 18.25 3.31
N PRO A 173 3.85 17.99 4.64
CA PRO A 173 2.70 17.42 5.31
C PRO A 173 1.39 18.19 5.03
N GLY A 174 0.30 17.47 4.77
CA GLY A 174 -0.98 18.01 4.31
C GLY A 174 -1.13 18.05 2.79
N THR A 175 -0.05 17.83 2.02
CA THR A 175 -0.14 17.77 0.56
C THR A 175 -0.88 16.52 0.10
N VAL A 176 -1.79 16.69 -0.87
CA VAL A 176 -2.42 15.59 -1.60
C VAL A 176 -1.67 15.35 -2.91
N VAL A 177 -1.11 14.16 -3.05
CA VAL A 177 -0.42 13.72 -4.27
C VAL A 177 -1.33 12.76 -5.04
N VAL A 178 -1.61 13.09 -6.30
CA VAL A 178 -2.39 12.23 -7.20
C VAL A 178 -1.48 11.14 -7.78
N ASN A 179 -1.92 9.89 -7.75
CA ASN A 179 -1.15 8.80 -8.34
C ASN A 179 -1.01 9.01 -9.85
N PRO A 180 0.19 8.90 -10.42
CA PRO A 180 0.43 9.18 -11.85
C PRO A 180 -0.27 8.19 -12.80
N ARG A 181 -0.67 7.02 -12.30
CA ARG A 181 -1.35 5.99 -13.11
C ARG A 181 -2.87 6.14 -13.13
N THR A 182 -3.47 6.75 -12.08
CA THR A 182 -4.91 6.98 -11.97
C THR A 182 -5.23 8.12 -11.00
N ASP A 183 -6.24 8.91 -11.30
CA ASP A 183 -6.77 9.97 -10.44
C ASP A 183 -7.58 9.42 -9.24
N ARG A 184 -7.84 8.13 -9.22
CA ARG A 184 -8.62 7.44 -8.17
C ARG A 184 -7.78 6.88 -7.03
N ILE A 185 -6.48 7.06 -7.05
CA ILE A 185 -5.57 6.79 -5.92
C ILE A 185 -4.90 8.11 -5.55
N ARG A 186 -5.12 8.55 -4.32
CA ARG A 186 -4.54 9.80 -3.81
C ARG A 186 -3.85 9.57 -2.48
N LYS A 187 -2.68 10.16 -2.33
CA LYS A 187 -1.83 10.07 -1.15
C LYS A 187 -1.90 11.39 -0.39
N LEU A 188 -2.32 11.35 0.86
CA LEU A 188 -2.24 12.48 1.79
C LEU A 188 -0.99 12.30 2.65
N VAL A 189 -0.04 13.21 2.50
CA VAL A 189 1.23 13.18 3.23
C VAL A 189 0.99 13.63 4.67
N LEU A 190 1.35 12.78 5.65
CA LEU A 190 1.22 13.14 7.07
C LEU A 190 2.58 13.44 7.72
N ASP A 191 3.61 12.70 7.37
CA ASP A 191 4.99 12.95 7.79
C ASP A 191 5.88 13.06 6.54
N SER A 192 7.02 13.76 6.69
CA SER A 192 7.95 13.96 5.58
C SER A 192 9.37 14.18 6.07
N GLY A 193 10.33 13.75 5.23
CA GLY A 193 11.74 13.95 5.48
C GLY A 193 12.26 13.13 6.66
N THR A 194 13.50 13.42 7.06
CA THR A 194 14.27 12.59 8.00
C THR A 194 14.17 13.03 9.46
N GLY A 195 13.55 14.18 9.75
CA GLY A 195 13.56 14.79 11.09
C GLY A 195 12.93 13.97 12.21
N GLU A 196 11.98 13.10 11.86
CA GLU A 196 11.22 12.28 12.82
C GLU A 196 11.53 10.78 12.69
N LEU A 197 12.56 10.40 11.94
CA LEU A 197 13.00 9.00 11.84
C LEU A 197 13.35 8.43 13.21
N GLY A 198 13.07 7.15 13.41
CA GLY A 198 13.32 6.46 14.67
C GLY A 198 12.30 6.76 15.78
N ARG A 199 11.38 7.67 15.59
CA ARG A 199 10.34 8.06 16.56
C ARG A 199 8.97 7.51 16.18
N TRP A 200 8.16 7.21 17.19
CA TRP A 200 6.75 6.92 16.99
C TRP A 200 5.99 8.19 16.62
N ARG A 201 5.21 8.11 15.54
CA ARG A 201 4.29 9.15 15.09
C ARG A 201 2.87 8.66 15.32
N ASP A 202 2.11 9.39 16.10
CA ASP A 202 0.71 9.09 16.41
C ASP A 202 -0.18 10.05 15.61
N HIS A 203 -1.18 9.50 14.91
CA HIS A 203 -2.09 10.27 14.07
C HIS A 203 -3.54 9.99 14.43
N VAL A 204 -4.35 11.05 14.36
CA VAL A 204 -5.81 10.99 14.45
C VAL A 204 -6.36 11.78 13.28
N ARG A 205 -7.17 11.12 12.44
CA ARG A 205 -7.69 11.70 11.21
C ARG A 205 -9.21 11.65 11.17
N ASP A 206 -9.81 12.70 10.60
CA ASP A 206 -11.19 12.69 10.11
C ASP A 206 -11.17 12.20 8.66
N VAL A 207 -11.57 10.95 8.46
CA VAL A 207 -11.47 10.28 7.15
C VAL A 207 -12.37 10.96 6.11
N GLN A 208 -13.54 11.49 6.52
CA GLN A 208 -14.45 12.15 5.60
C GLN A 208 -13.88 13.49 5.14
N ALA A 209 -13.36 14.30 6.08
CA ALA A 209 -12.71 15.56 5.75
C ALA A 209 -11.50 15.35 4.84
N ASP A 210 -10.66 14.36 5.12
CA ASP A 210 -9.49 14.03 4.31
C ASP A 210 -9.85 13.51 2.92
N TYR A 211 -10.94 12.73 2.81
CA TYR A 211 -11.42 12.26 1.52
C TYR A 211 -11.94 13.44 0.66
N ARG A 212 -12.74 14.36 1.27
CA ARG A 212 -13.20 15.58 0.57
C ARG A 212 -12.03 16.44 0.12
N LEU A 213 -11.03 16.63 1.00
CA LEU A 213 -9.79 17.34 0.65
C LEU A 213 -9.09 16.67 -0.54
N ALA A 214 -9.00 15.34 -0.51
CA ALA A 214 -8.29 14.60 -1.54
C ALA A 214 -9.07 14.54 -2.87
N PHE A 215 -10.37 14.29 -2.88
CA PHE A 215 -11.14 13.97 -4.07
C PHE A 215 -12.14 15.06 -4.50
N GLY A 216 -12.46 16.02 -3.63
CA GLY A 216 -13.49 17.06 -3.89
C GLY A 216 -14.92 16.50 -3.93
N GLU A 217 -15.14 15.31 -3.37
CA GLU A 217 -16.44 14.62 -3.34
C GLU A 217 -16.63 13.88 -2.02
N GLU A 218 -17.87 13.45 -1.73
CA GLU A 218 -18.18 12.67 -0.53
C GLU A 218 -17.66 11.22 -0.68
N PRO A 219 -17.10 10.63 0.40
CA PRO A 219 -16.68 9.24 0.37
C PRO A 219 -17.87 8.30 0.34
N GLY A 220 -17.75 7.24 -0.47
CA GLY A 220 -18.65 6.10 -0.43
C GLY A 220 -18.36 5.14 0.73
N PRO A 221 -19.04 3.99 0.80
CA PRO A 221 -18.78 2.96 1.79
C PRO A 221 -17.36 2.42 1.70
N LEU A 222 -16.79 2.03 2.85
CA LEU A 222 -15.44 1.49 2.94
C LEU A 222 -15.43 0.00 2.56
N ARG A 223 -14.59 -0.37 1.59
CA ARG A 223 -14.40 -1.77 1.13
C ARG A 223 -13.17 -2.43 1.73
N VAL A 224 -12.08 -1.67 1.93
CA VAL A 224 -10.81 -2.23 2.38
C VAL A 224 -10.05 -1.24 3.25
N VAL A 225 -9.37 -1.76 4.26
CA VAL A 225 -8.35 -1.06 5.03
C VAL A 225 -7.06 -1.88 4.99
N ALA A 226 -5.91 -1.23 4.80
CA ALA A 226 -4.64 -1.93 4.75
C ALA A 226 -3.49 -1.10 5.33
N LEU A 227 -2.46 -1.83 5.78
CA LEU A 227 -1.10 -1.32 5.99
C LEU A 227 -0.29 -1.64 4.75
N MET A 228 0.58 -0.72 4.32
CA MET A 228 1.42 -0.90 3.14
C MET A 228 2.80 -0.30 3.36
N THR A 229 3.84 -1.06 3.06
CA THR A 229 5.22 -0.59 2.96
C THR A 229 5.72 -0.89 1.55
N ASP A 230 6.26 0.13 0.89
CA ASP A 230 6.62 0.10 -0.52
C ASP A 230 8.03 0.64 -0.72
N THR A 231 8.91 -0.21 -1.30
CA THR A 231 10.33 0.08 -1.54
C THR A 231 10.83 -0.50 -2.87
N ASP A 232 9.91 -0.97 -3.72
CA ASP A 232 10.29 -1.78 -4.88
C ASP A 232 10.75 -0.94 -6.09
N ASN A 233 10.18 0.25 -6.27
CA ASN A 233 10.56 1.11 -7.39
C ASN A 233 11.98 1.67 -7.22
N THR A 234 12.35 2.01 -5.98
CA THR A 234 13.67 2.60 -5.66
C THR A 234 14.72 1.57 -5.28
N GLY A 235 14.34 0.28 -5.15
CA GLY A 235 15.23 -0.78 -4.71
C GLY A 235 15.80 -0.53 -3.31
N SER A 236 15.03 0.10 -2.44
CA SER A 236 15.48 0.49 -1.10
C SER A 236 15.24 -0.59 -0.06
N ALA A 237 16.07 -0.59 1.01
CA ALA A 237 15.87 -1.43 2.19
C ALA A 237 15.67 -0.54 3.42
N LEU A 238 14.64 -0.84 4.23
CA LEU A 238 14.30 -0.13 5.45
C LEU A 238 13.42 -0.98 6.37
N THR A 239 13.28 -0.55 7.62
CA THR A 239 12.35 -1.16 8.56
C THR A 239 11.25 -0.19 8.95
N ALA A 240 10.02 -0.68 8.87
CA ALA A 240 8.82 0.03 9.29
C ALA A 240 8.10 -0.73 10.40
N TRP A 241 7.46 0.02 11.29
CA TRP A 241 6.62 -0.51 12.37
C TRP A 241 5.27 0.19 12.35
N TYR A 242 4.23 -0.60 12.52
CA TYR A 242 2.86 -0.13 12.68
C TYR A 242 2.37 -0.47 14.07
N GLY A 243 1.99 0.54 14.85
CA GLY A 243 1.37 0.37 16.15
C GLY A 243 -0.13 0.12 16.04
N ALA A 244 -0.87 0.46 17.10
CA ALA A 244 -2.31 0.32 17.10
C ALA A 244 -2.96 1.15 15.99
N LEU A 245 -3.99 0.57 15.37
CA LEU A 245 -4.90 1.25 14.45
C LEU A 245 -6.33 1.05 14.94
N THR A 246 -7.09 2.13 15.05
CA THR A 246 -8.51 2.09 15.38
C THR A 246 -9.30 2.88 14.35
N LEU A 247 -10.23 2.22 13.70
CA LEU A 247 -11.16 2.82 12.74
C LEU A 247 -12.56 2.80 13.33
N GLU A 248 -13.17 3.97 13.45
CA GLU A 248 -14.51 4.17 13.96
C GLU A 248 -15.44 4.61 12.82
N THR A 249 -16.68 4.12 12.82
CA THR A 249 -17.71 4.63 11.90
C THR A 249 -18.09 6.06 12.29
N ALA A 250 -18.54 6.84 11.31
CA ALA A 250 -19.14 8.14 11.60
C ALA A 250 -20.38 7.96 12.49
N ALA A 251 -20.56 8.86 13.44
CA ALA A 251 -21.82 8.92 14.16
C ALA A 251 -22.96 9.21 13.15
N PRO A 252 -24.15 8.61 13.31
CA PRO A 252 -25.29 8.97 12.46
C PRO A 252 -25.54 10.47 12.57
N ALA A 253 -25.74 11.11 11.42
CA ALA A 253 -26.14 12.52 11.38
C ALA A 253 -27.44 12.67 12.20
N ARG A 254 -27.42 13.59 13.18
CA ARG A 254 -28.61 13.93 13.97
C ARG A 254 -29.55 14.77 13.16
#